data_73ab670fcf312ea096475f0e56039cef
#
_entry.id   73ab670fcf312ea096475f0e56039cef
#
_cell.length_a   1.000
_cell.length_b   1.000
_cell.length_c   1.000
_cell.angle_alpha   90.00
_cell.angle_beta   90.00
_cell.angle_gamma   90.00
#
_symmetry.space_group_name_H-M   'P 1'
#
loop_
_entity.id
_entity.type
_entity.pdbx_description
1 polymer ?
#
loop_
_entity_poly.entity_id
_entity_poly.type
_entity_poly.pdbx_seq_one_letter_code
_entity_poly.pdbx_strand_id
1 'polypeptide(L)'
;MHKLSIQSTGAIAQHDLEKGYRQIAEAGFHCVDFGFDSFLQGWMIQNDNINKVFLRPIEEIWEDFKPHAELAAKYGLTFEQSHAPFPLKTPGRDNLNKKMMQATENCFAIAHRMGSRYIVEHPVHLWNAARDEQYAYNKEMYLSLIAMAKEYKLTVCLENLFVERNAHLFEGMGSDIAESVRLIDELNEAAGEELFGFCFDTGHANLLGKNMYQ
;
A
#
# COMPACT_ATOMS: atom_id res chain seq x y z
N MET A 1 6.84 -11.31 -20.26
CA MET A 1 7.92 -10.34 -19.99
C MET A 1 7.54 -9.59 -18.72
N HIS A 2 8.40 -9.54 -17.73
CA HIS A 2 8.13 -8.78 -16.52
C HIS A 2 8.16 -7.29 -16.84
N LYS A 3 7.18 -6.52 -16.33
CA LYS A 3 7.19 -5.08 -16.45
C LYS A 3 8.12 -4.49 -15.39
N LEU A 4 8.89 -3.49 -15.77
CA LEU A 4 9.72 -2.73 -14.85
C LEU A 4 8.91 -1.53 -14.35
N SER A 5 8.70 -1.45 -13.05
CA SER A 5 7.97 -0.38 -12.38
C SER A 5 8.89 0.50 -11.55
N ILE A 6 8.48 1.74 -11.31
CA ILE A 6 9.10 2.65 -10.37
C ILE A 6 8.03 3.23 -9.44
N GLN A 7 8.34 3.38 -8.16
CA GLN A 7 7.45 4.03 -7.22
C GLN A 7 7.37 5.53 -7.50
N SER A 8 6.15 6.08 -7.50
CA SER A 8 5.91 7.51 -7.78
C SER A 8 6.48 8.43 -6.71
N THR A 9 6.54 7.96 -5.46
CA THR A 9 7.08 8.70 -4.30
C THR A 9 8.56 9.02 -4.54
N GLY A 10 8.88 10.31 -4.58
CA GLY A 10 10.24 10.80 -4.91
C GLY A 10 10.59 10.87 -6.40
N ALA A 11 9.88 10.15 -7.29
CA ALA A 11 10.11 10.20 -8.73
C ALA A 11 9.23 11.27 -9.42
N ILE A 12 8.06 11.55 -8.88
CA ILE A 12 7.11 12.52 -9.46
C ILE A 12 6.89 13.67 -8.48
N ALA A 13 7.39 14.85 -8.83
CA ALA A 13 7.16 16.04 -8.03
C ALA A 13 5.77 16.61 -8.30
N GLN A 14 4.99 16.87 -7.25
CA GLN A 14 3.59 17.34 -7.36
C GLN A 14 3.44 18.69 -8.08
N HIS A 15 4.48 19.51 -8.10
CA HIS A 15 4.48 20.80 -8.78
C HIS A 15 4.88 20.72 -10.29
N ASP A 16 5.34 19.54 -10.75
CA ASP A 16 5.75 19.31 -12.14
C ASP A 16 5.53 17.83 -12.53
N LEU A 17 4.27 17.43 -12.56
CA LEU A 17 3.87 16.05 -12.86
C LEU A 17 4.37 15.60 -14.24
N GLU A 18 4.23 16.45 -15.24
CA GLU A 18 4.58 16.10 -16.62
C GLU A 18 6.06 15.75 -16.78
N LYS A 19 6.94 16.50 -16.11
CA LYS A 19 8.36 16.20 -16.09
C LYS A 19 8.64 14.83 -15.48
N GLY A 20 7.97 14.50 -14.36
CA GLY A 20 8.13 13.20 -13.69
C GLY A 20 7.75 12.04 -14.61
N TYR A 21 6.55 12.05 -15.18
CA TYR A 21 6.09 10.98 -16.07
C TYR A 21 6.95 10.83 -17.32
N ARG A 22 7.36 11.95 -17.92
CA ARG A 22 8.27 11.93 -19.07
C ARG A 22 9.61 11.27 -18.71
N GLN A 23 10.24 11.66 -17.60
CA GLN A 23 11.52 11.11 -17.17
C GLN A 23 11.44 9.60 -16.88
N ILE A 24 10.34 9.14 -16.28
CA ILE A 24 10.08 7.73 -16.04
C ILE A 24 10.04 6.94 -17.36
N ALA A 25 9.31 7.46 -18.36
CA ALA A 25 9.23 6.81 -19.67
C ALA A 25 10.59 6.85 -20.41
N GLU A 26 11.30 7.98 -20.39
CA GLU A 26 12.64 8.13 -21.00
C GLU A 26 13.67 7.20 -20.33
N ALA A 27 13.52 6.89 -19.03
CA ALA A 27 14.36 5.94 -18.32
C ALA A 27 14.06 4.46 -18.63
N GLY A 28 13.02 4.18 -19.43
CA GLY A 28 12.68 2.84 -19.90
C GLY A 28 11.80 2.03 -18.94
N PHE A 29 11.15 2.68 -17.97
CA PHE A 29 10.13 2.02 -17.15
C PHE A 29 8.84 1.80 -17.96
N HIS A 30 8.09 0.76 -17.61
CA HIS A 30 6.85 0.38 -18.28
C HIS A 30 5.60 0.80 -17.50
N CYS A 31 5.76 0.90 -16.18
CA CYS A 31 4.66 1.21 -15.28
C CYS A 31 5.13 1.98 -14.05
N VAL A 32 4.16 2.53 -13.34
CA VAL A 32 4.34 3.27 -12.10
C VAL A 32 3.64 2.51 -10.98
N ASP A 33 4.32 2.36 -9.87
CA ASP A 33 3.74 1.99 -8.58
C ASP A 33 3.32 3.28 -7.88
N PHE A 34 2.01 3.48 -7.73
CA PHE A 34 1.48 4.76 -7.27
C PHE A 34 1.38 4.82 -5.75
N GLY A 35 2.21 5.65 -5.11
CA GLY A 35 2.23 5.84 -3.66
C GLY A 35 1.24 6.89 -3.18
N PHE A 36 0.13 6.47 -2.55
CA PHE A 36 -0.79 7.37 -1.85
C PHE A 36 -0.20 7.93 -0.55
N ASP A 37 0.82 7.28 0.00
CA ASP A 37 1.59 7.71 1.15
C ASP A 37 2.25 9.09 0.96
N SER A 38 2.55 9.46 -0.29
CA SER A 38 3.06 10.80 -0.62
C SER A 38 2.04 11.91 -0.35
N PHE A 39 0.75 11.59 -0.32
CA PHE A 39 -0.35 12.53 -0.05
C PHE A 39 -0.90 12.44 1.37
N LEU A 40 -0.73 11.29 2.02
CA LEU A 40 -1.17 11.03 3.38
C LEU A 40 -0.08 10.27 4.14
N GLN A 41 0.91 11.03 4.63
CA GLN A 41 2.08 10.49 5.31
C GLN A 41 1.76 9.97 6.72
N GLY A 42 2.50 8.96 7.18
CA GLY A 42 2.28 8.35 8.49
C GLY A 42 2.28 9.33 9.67
N TRP A 43 3.13 10.37 9.65
CA TRP A 43 3.13 11.40 10.69
C TRP A 43 1.82 12.23 10.71
N MET A 44 1.18 12.43 9.56
CA MET A 44 -0.12 13.11 9.48
C MET A 44 -1.19 12.23 10.14
N ILE A 45 -1.18 10.94 9.85
CA ILE A 45 -2.11 9.96 10.42
C ILE A 45 -1.94 9.90 11.94
N GLN A 46 -0.69 9.77 12.43
CA GLN A 46 -0.40 9.72 13.86
C GLN A 46 -0.88 10.96 14.62
N ASN A 47 -0.88 12.13 14.00
CA ASN A 47 -1.35 13.39 14.57
C ASN A 47 -2.84 13.68 14.28
N ASP A 48 -3.61 12.70 13.77
CA ASP A 48 -5.01 12.88 13.36
C ASP A 48 -5.21 14.06 12.37
N ASN A 49 -4.20 14.33 11.58
CA ASN A 49 -4.20 15.35 10.54
C ASN A 49 -4.37 14.71 9.17
N ILE A 50 -5.48 13.99 8.99
CA ILE A 50 -5.77 13.32 7.73
C ILE A 50 -6.03 14.36 6.65
N ASN A 51 -5.33 14.22 5.53
CA ASN A 51 -5.56 15.07 4.38
C ASN A 51 -7.03 14.96 3.95
N LYS A 52 -7.75 16.09 4.07
CA LYS A 52 -9.18 16.16 3.79
C LYS A 52 -9.55 15.78 2.36
N VAL A 53 -8.60 15.79 1.44
CA VAL A 53 -8.79 15.28 0.07
C VAL A 53 -9.40 13.89 0.14
N PHE A 54 -8.80 12.97 0.91
CA PHE A 54 -9.25 11.57 0.98
C PHE A 54 -10.57 11.34 1.74
N LEU A 55 -11.19 12.40 2.31
CA LEU A 55 -12.47 12.31 3.00
C LEU A 55 -13.62 12.95 2.21
N ARG A 56 -13.34 13.41 0.99
CA ARG A 56 -14.35 13.96 0.07
C ARG A 56 -15.06 12.84 -0.73
N PRO A 57 -16.14 13.17 -1.43
CA PRO A 57 -16.74 12.25 -2.40
C PRO A 57 -15.73 11.83 -3.48
N ILE A 58 -15.78 10.57 -3.88
CA ILE A 58 -14.79 9.99 -4.82
C ILE A 58 -14.70 10.73 -6.16
N GLU A 59 -15.83 11.27 -6.64
CA GLU A 59 -15.82 12.01 -7.91
C GLU A 59 -15.01 13.31 -7.82
N GLU A 60 -15.06 13.99 -6.67
CA GLU A 60 -14.25 15.19 -6.44
C GLU A 60 -12.76 14.83 -6.28
N ILE A 61 -12.46 13.70 -5.59
CA ILE A 61 -11.08 13.25 -5.41
C ILE A 61 -10.49 12.84 -6.75
N TRP A 62 -11.28 12.17 -7.60
CA TRP A 62 -10.82 11.74 -8.91
C TRP A 62 -10.29 12.89 -9.77
N GLU A 63 -10.90 14.06 -9.73
CA GLU A 63 -10.43 15.22 -10.49
C GLU A 63 -9.00 15.66 -10.08
N ASP A 64 -8.62 15.44 -8.81
CA ASP A 64 -7.25 15.72 -8.35
C ASP A 64 -6.23 14.68 -8.85
N PHE A 65 -6.65 13.42 -9.05
CA PHE A 65 -5.78 12.32 -9.46
C PHE A 65 -5.81 12.00 -10.96
N LYS A 66 -6.86 12.42 -11.66
CA LYS A 66 -7.02 12.24 -13.09
C LYS A 66 -5.81 12.73 -13.93
N PRO A 67 -5.15 13.87 -13.62
CA PRO A 67 -3.94 14.29 -14.32
C PRO A 67 -2.81 13.26 -14.29
N HIS A 68 -2.69 12.48 -13.22
CA HIS A 68 -1.72 11.39 -13.17
C HIS A 68 -2.03 10.30 -14.19
N ALA A 69 -3.30 9.89 -14.30
CA ALA A 69 -3.74 8.88 -15.27
C ALA A 69 -3.55 9.37 -16.72
N GLU A 70 -3.89 10.61 -16.99
CA GLU A 70 -3.74 11.22 -18.32
C GLU A 70 -2.27 11.34 -18.75
N LEU A 71 -1.39 11.75 -17.84
CA LEU A 71 0.04 11.87 -18.12
C LEU A 71 0.70 10.50 -18.26
N ALA A 72 0.37 9.53 -17.46
CA ALA A 72 0.85 8.16 -17.63
C ALA A 72 0.47 7.62 -19.01
N ALA A 73 -0.80 7.75 -19.41
CA ALA A 73 -1.26 7.34 -20.74
C ALA A 73 -0.55 8.11 -21.88
N LYS A 74 -0.31 9.42 -21.71
CA LYS A 74 0.42 10.26 -22.69
C LYS A 74 1.82 9.72 -22.96
N TYR A 75 2.50 9.22 -21.93
CA TYR A 75 3.86 8.69 -22.02
C TYR A 75 3.94 7.17 -22.16
N GLY A 76 2.81 6.48 -22.40
CA GLY A 76 2.76 5.04 -22.61
C GLY A 76 3.03 4.21 -21.34
N LEU A 77 2.84 4.80 -20.17
CA LEU A 77 2.99 4.14 -18.86
C LEU A 77 1.65 3.60 -18.38
N THR A 78 1.68 2.54 -17.59
CA THR A 78 0.51 1.97 -16.89
C THR A 78 0.71 2.02 -15.38
N PHE A 79 -0.38 1.88 -14.62
CA PHE A 79 -0.31 1.61 -13.19
C PHE A 79 -0.62 0.12 -12.98
N GLU A 80 0.32 -0.64 -12.45
CA GLU A 80 0.11 -2.06 -12.13
C GLU A 80 -0.11 -2.27 -10.65
N GLN A 81 0.50 -1.44 -9.84
CA GLN A 81 0.48 -1.47 -8.39
C GLN A 81 0.28 -0.07 -7.82
N SER A 82 -0.31 -0.01 -6.64
CA SER A 82 -0.38 1.19 -5.82
C SER A 82 -0.04 0.85 -4.37
N HIS A 83 0.45 1.82 -3.60
CA HIS A 83 0.66 1.70 -2.15
C HIS A 83 -0.37 2.53 -1.40
N ALA A 84 -1.10 1.90 -0.49
CA ALA A 84 -2.05 2.57 0.39
C ALA A 84 -1.35 3.41 1.48
N PRO A 85 -2.02 4.42 2.06
CA PRO A 85 -1.48 5.17 3.19
C PRO A 85 -1.34 4.28 4.43
N PHE A 86 -0.24 4.40 5.16
CA PHE A 86 0.07 3.61 6.33
C PHE A 86 0.29 4.46 7.59
N PRO A 87 -0.20 4.07 8.79
CA PRO A 87 -0.93 2.82 9.09
C PRO A 87 -2.45 2.93 8.85
N LEU A 88 -3.07 1.84 8.39
CA LEU A 88 -4.53 1.76 8.23
C LEU A 88 -5.26 1.79 9.57
N LYS A 89 -4.74 1.07 10.57
CA LYS A 89 -5.31 1.01 11.93
C LYS A 89 -4.27 1.36 12.99
N THR A 90 -4.71 2.08 14.01
CA THR A 90 -3.93 2.40 15.22
C THR A 90 -4.73 1.93 16.44
N PRO A 91 -4.15 1.06 17.32
CA PRO A 91 -4.86 0.58 18.51
C PRO A 91 -5.41 1.70 19.39
N GLY A 92 -6.65 1.56 19.85
CA GLY A 92 -7.30 2.52 20.76
C GLY A 92 -7.70 3.85 20.13
N ARG A 93 -7.61 3.99 18.79
CA ARG A 93 -7.97 5.24 18.08
C ARG A 93 -9.14 5.05 17.11
N ASP A 94 -10.27 4.59 17.59
CA ASP A 94 -11.41 4.19 16.76
C ASP A 94 -11.91 5.27 15.78
N ASN A 95 -11.93 6.54 16.22
CA ASN A 95 -12.35 7.66 15.35
C ASN A 95 -11.33 7.89 14.21
N LEU A 96 -10.05 7.78 14.50
CA LEU A 96 -9.00 7.85 13.48
C LEU A 96 -9.13 6.67 12.52
N ASN A 97 -9.30 5.46 13.05
CA ASN A 97 -9.42 4.23 12.25
C ASN A 97 -10.62 4.29 11.29
N LYS A 98 -11.76 4.90 11.70
CA LYS A 98 -12.90 5.14 10.79
C LYS A 98 -12.54 6.09 9.65
N LYS A 99 -11.82 7.17 9.94
CA LYS A 99 -11.37 8.11 8.90
C LYS A 99 -10.36 7.44 7.96
N MET A 100 -9.45 6.64 8.51
CA MET A 100 -8.48 5.89 7.71
C MET A 100 -9.16 4.87 6.81
N MET A 101 -10.16 4.14 7.30
CA MET A 101 -10.92 3.20 6.49
C MET A 101 -11.59 3.91 5.30
N GLN A 102 -12.22 5.08 5.52
CA GLN A 102 -12.79 5.89 4.44
C GLN A 102 -11.72 6.36 3.45
N ALA A 103 -10.58 6.84 3.96
CA ALA A 103 -9.47 7.30 3.10
C ALA A 103 -8.91 6.14 2.26
N THR A 104 -8.76 4.97 2.85
CA THR A 104 -8.29 3.76 2.16
C THR A 104 -9.29 3.31 1.10
N GLU A 105 -10.59 3.33 1.38
CA GLU A 105 -11.63 3.03 0.38
C GLU A 105 -11.51 3.96 -0.83
N ASN A 106 -11.32 5.25 -0.61
CA ASN A 106 -11.11 6.20 -1.70
C ASN A 106 -9.78 5.91 -2.46
N CYS A 107 -8.71 5.49 -1.78
CA CYS A 107 -7.47 5.07 -2.44
C CYS A 107 -7.69 3.83 -3.32
N PHE A 108 -8.47 2.84 -2.87
CA PHE A 108 -8.85 1.67 -3.67
C PHE A 108 -9.64 2.08 -4.92
N ALA A 109 -10.62 2.97 -4.76
CA ALA A 109 -11.40 3.49 -5.90
C ALA A 109 -10.53 4.22 -6.92
N ILE A 110 -9.57 5.05 -6.47
CA ILE A 110 -8.63 5.75 -7.35
C ILE A 110 -7.69 4.75 -8.03
N ALA A 111 -7.10 3.82 -7.28
CA ALA A 111 -6.22 2.79 -7.82
C ALA A 111 -6.92 1.97 -8.92
N HIS A 112 -8.18 1.56 -8.69
CA HIS A 112 -9.00 0.91 -9.70
C HIS A 112 -9.21 1.78 -10.95
N ARG A 113 -9.59 3.06 -10.79
CA ARG A 113 -9.76 4.01 -11.91
C ARG A 113 -8.48 4.26 -12.70
N MET A 114 -7.33 4.22 -12.04
CA MET A 114 -6.02 4.33 -12.67
C MET A 114 -5.60 3.05 -13.40
N GLY A 115 -6.29 1.93 -13.16
CA GLY A 115 -6.01 0.65 -13.78
C GLY A 115 -5.04 -0.26 -13.01
N SER A 116 -4.76 0.05 -11.73
CA SER A 116 -3.97 -0.84 -10.86
C SER A 116 -4.67 -2.18 -10.69
N ARG A 117 -3.87 -3.24 -10.59
CA ARG A 117 -4.31 -4.60 -10.29
C ARG A 117 -4.02 -4.98 -8.85
N TYR A 118 -2.99 -4.38 -8.28
CA TYR A 118 -2.48 -4.64 -6.95
C TYR A 118 -2.49 -3.37 -6.12
N ILE A 119 -2.82 -3.52 -4.84
CA ILE A 119 -2.63 -2.46 -3.85
C ILE A 119 -1.88 -3.02 -2.65
N VAL A 120 -0.76 -2.42 -2.31
CA VAL A 120 0.03 -2.80 -1.14
C VAL A 120 -0.57 -2.14 0.09
N GLU A 121 -0.89 -2.95 1.09
CA GLU A 121 -1.30 -2.52 2.41
C GLU A 121 -0.32 -3.07 3.44
N HIS A 122 0.33 -2.19 4.17
CA HIS A 122 1.35 -2.57 5.12
C HIS A 122 0.76 -3.19 6.39
N PRO A 123 1.33 -4.28 6.91
CA PRO A 123 0.96 -4.81 8.21
C PRO A 123 1.35 -3.84 9.33
N VAL A 124 0.58 -3.82 10.40
CA VAL A 124 0.81 -2.96 11.57
C VAL A 124 1.66 -3.68 12.61
N HIS A 125 2.70 -3.02 13.10
CA HIS A 125 3.48 -3.51 14.24
C HIS A 125 2.89 -3.01 15.57
N LEU A 126 2.63 -3.93 16.50
CA LEU A 126 2.16 -3.62 17.83
C LEU A 126 3.30 -3.71 18.84
N TRP A 127 3.75 -2.56 19.35
CA TRP A 127 4.77 -2.52 20.40
C TRP A 127 4.26 -3.17 21.68
N ASN A 128 5.08 -4.04 22.27
CA ASN A 128 4.79 -4.78 23.52
C ASN A 128 3.67 -5.83 23.41
N ALA A 129 3.22 -6.19 22.21
CA ALA A 129 2.29 -7.30 21.99
C ALA A 129 3.05 -8.58 21.65
N ALA A 130 2.53 -9.72 22.09
CA ALA A 130 3.05 -11.02 21.68
C ALA A 130 2.85 -11.24 20.17
N ARG A 131 3.63 -12.14 19.56
CA ARG A 131 3.57 -12.38 18.10
C ARG A 131 2.17 -12.82 17.66
N ASP A 132 1.53 -13.69 18.41
CA ASP A 132 0.17 -14.17 18.12
C ASP A 132 -0.87 -13.05 18.20
N GLU A 133 -0.71 -12.09 19.11
CA GLU A 133 -1.59 -10.92 19.19
C GLU A 133 -1.40 -10.00 17.99
N GLN A 134 -0.16 -9.80 17.56
CA GLN A 134 0.14 -9.04 16.33
C GLN A 134 -0.44 -9.72 15.11
N TYR A 135 -0.31 -11.04 15.01
CA TYR A 135 -0.88 -11.82 13.92
C TYR A 135 -2.41 -11.70 13.88
N ALA A 136 -3.08 -11.89 14.99
CA ALA A 136 -4.54 -11.79 15.08
C ALA A 136 -5.04 -10.39 14.72
N TYR A 137 -4.35 -9.35 15.19
CA TYR A 137 -4.69 -7.95 14.87
C TYR A 137 -4.58 -7.67 13.38
N ASN A 138 -3.49 -8.09 12.75
CA ASN A 138 -3.29 -7.88 11.31
C ASN A 138 -4.28 -8.71 10.50
N LYS A 139 -4.56 -9.95 10.89
CA LYS A 139 -5.58 -10.78 10.24
C LYS A 139 -6.95 -10.09 10.26
N GLU A 140 -7.39 -9.57 11.42
CA GLU A 140 -8.64 -8.82 11.53
C GLU A 140 -8.64 -7.57 10.64
N MET A 141 -7.53 -6.84 10.61
CA MET A 141 -7.36 -5.67 9.75
C MET A 141 -7.54 -6.03 8.27
N TYR A 142 -6.84 -7.05 7.77
CA TYR A 142 -6.94 -7.47 6.37
C TYR A 142 -8.32 -8.05 6.03
N LEU A 143 -8.94 -8.81 6.93
CA LEU A 143 -10.32 -9.30 6.72
C LEU A 143 -11.30 -8.15 6.48
N SER A 144 -11.07 -6.99 7.11
CA SER A 144 -11.92 -5.81 6.92
C SER A 144 -11.81 -5.19 5.52
N LEU A 145 -10.81 -5.57 4.72
CA LEU A 145 -10.60 -5.08 3.35
C LEU A 145 -11.28 -5.95 2.28
N ILE A 146 -11.77 -7.15 2.62
CA ILE A 146 -12.31 -8.10 1.63
C ILE A 146 -13.41 -7.48 0.76
N ALA A 147 -14.39 -6.82 1.37
CA ALA A 147 -15.50 -6.23 0.63
C ALA A 147 -15.02 -5.16 -0.37
N MET A 148 -14.13 -4.29 0.08
CA MET A 148 -13.52 -3.22 -0.71
C MET A 148 -12.66 -3.76 -1.85
N ALA A 149 -11.83 -4.76 -1.58
CA ALA A 149 -10.97 -5.38 -2.57
C ALA A 149 -11.80 -6.06 -3.70
N LYS A 150 -12.91 -6.73 -3.34
CA LYS A 150 -13.86 -7.30 -4.31
C LYS A 150 -14.55 -6.23 -5.14
N GLU A 151 -15.04 -5.17 -4.51
CA GLU A 151 -15.75 -4.07 -5.18
C GLU A 151 -14.86 -3.41 -6.23
N TYR A 152 -13.62 -3.10 -5.86
CA TYR A 152 -12.68 -2.42 -6.74
C TYR A 152 -11.79 -3.36 -7.56
N LYS A 153 -11.99 -4.69 -7.44
CA LYS A 153 -11.26 -5.73 -8.20
C LYS A 153 -9.75 -5.60 -8.06
N LEU A 154 -9.28 -5.36 -6.85
CA LEU A 154 -7.87 -5.23 -6.52
C LEU A 154 -7.40 -6.42 -5.69
N THR A 155 -6.23 -6.94 -5.99
CA THR A 155 -5.53 -7.84 -5.08
C THR A 155 -4.78 -7.02 -4.05
N VAL A 156 -5.05 -7.27 -2.76
CA VAL A 156 -4.36 -6.62 -1.64
C VAL A 156 -3.06 -7.38 -1.36
N CYS A 157 -1.93 -6.71 -1.44
CA CYS A 157 -0.63 -7.31 -1.21
C CYS A 157 -0.07 -6.93 0.17
N LEU A 158 0.25 -7.94 0.98
CA LEU A 158 1.00 -7.77 2.22
C LEU A 158 2.47 -7.56 1.89
N GLU A 159 3.12 -6.62 2.55
CA GLU A 159 4.56 -6.41 2.39
C GLU A 159 5.35 -6.90 3.61
N ASN A 160 6.52 -7.47 3.37
CA ASN A 160 7.44 -7.84 4.44
C ASN A 160 8.10 -6.58 5.01
N LEU A 161 7.90 -6.32 6.31
CA LEU A 161 8.42 -5.13 6.96
C LEU A 161 9.50 -5.44 7.99
N PHE A 162 10.39 -4.47 8.18
CA PHE A 162 11.18 -4.33 9.39
C PHE A 162 10.57 -3.26 10.30
N VAL A 163 10.99 -3.22 11.54
CA VAL A 163 10.70 -2.14 12.47
C VAL A 163 11.99 -1.59 13.05
N GLU A 164 12.03 -0.28 13.30
CA GLU A 164 13.18 0.38 13.89
C GLU A 164 12.83 0.94 15.26
N ARG A 165 13.71 0.69 16.22
CA ARG A 165 13.65 1.33 17.55
C ARG A 165 15.06 1.54 18.08
N ASN A 166 15.36 2.76 18.49
CA ASN A 166 16.67 3.14 19.05
C ASN A 166 17.85 2.78 18.11
N ALA A 167 17.71 3.03 16.82
CA ALA A 167 18.67 2.69 15.78
C ALA A 167 18.98 1.18 15.64
N HIS A 168 18.11 0.32 16.14
CA HIS A 168 18.16 -1.13 15.91
C HIS A 168 17.00 -1.57 15.02
N LEU A 169 17.29 -2.51 14.12
CA LEU A 169 16.29 -3.12 13.24
C LEU A 169 15.83 -4.45 13.84
N PHE A 170 14.53 -4.67 13.77
CA PHE A 170 13.87 -5.89 14.25
C PHE A 170 12.93 -6.42 13.17
N GLU A 171 12.62 -7.71 13.26
CA GLU A 171 11.60 -8.33 12.42
C GLU A 171 10.21 -7.72 12.70
N GLY A 172 9.63 -7.10 11.67
CA GLY A 172 8.26 -6.63 11.68
C GLY A 172 7.27 -7.74 11.32
N MET A 173 6.00 -7.41 11.24
CA MET A 173 5.01 -8.29 10.63
C MET A 173 5.34 -8.46 9.15
N GLY A 174 5.10 -9.66 8.61
CA GLY A 174 5.43 -9.98 7.21
C GLY A 174 6.90 -10.34 6.95
N SER A 175 7.83 -10.15 7.91
CA SER A 175 9.24 -10.51 7.74
C SER A 175 9.52 -12.02 7.80
N ASP A 176 8.65 -12.79 8.44
CA ASP A 176 8.64 -14.25 8.38
C ASP A 176 7.77 -14.69 7.20
N ILE A 177 8.41 -15.26 6.18
CA ILE A 177 7.75 -15.63 4.94
C ILE A 177 6.72 -16.76 5.16
N ALA A 178 7.02 -17.74 6.02
CA ALA A 178 6.08 -18.83 6.30
C ALA A 178 4.82 -18.31 7.02
N GLU A 179 4.99 -17.37 7.94
CA GLU A 179 3.87 -16.69 8.59
C GLU A 179 3.04 -15.85 7.60
N SER A 180 3.70 -15.14 6.70
CA SER A 180 3.03 -14.32 5.68
C SER A 180 2.23 -15.17 4.70
N VAL A 181 2.79 -16.28 4.23
CA VAL A 181 2.08 -17.24 3.35
C VAL A 181 0.86 -17.80 4.09
N ARG A 182 1.03 -18.25 5.34
CA ARG A 182 -0.09 -18.74 6.15
C ARG A 182 -1.20 -17.68 6.28
N LEU A 183 -0.84 -16.42 6.56
CA LEU A 183 -1.82 -15.35 6.68
C LEU A 183 -2.57 -15.11 5.37
N ILE A 184 -1.86 -15.09 4.24
CA ILE A 184 -2.45 -14.93 2.91
C ILE A 184 -3.41 -16.07 2.59
N ASP A 185 -3.02 -17.32 2.86
CA ASP A 185 -3.87 -18.50 2.64
C ASP A 185 -5.15 -18.41 3.47
N GLU A 186 -5.05 -18.07 4.76
CA GLU A 186 -6.21 -17.91 5.66
C GLU A 186 -7.14 -16.74 5.21
N LEU A 187 -6.57 -15.66 4.66
CA LEU A 187 -7.33 -14.53 4.13
C LEU A 187 -8.05 -14.89 2.82
N ASN A 188 -7.38 -15.62 1.93
CA ASN A 188 -7.96 -16.08 0.66
C ASN A 188 -9.05 -17.13 0.91
N GLU A 189 -8.87 -18.03 1.88
CA GLU A 189 -9.92 -18.95 2.30
C GLU A 189 -11.15 -18.19 2.81
N ALA A 190 -10.96 -17.19 3.67
CA ALA A 190 -12.06 -16.35 4.17
C ALA A 190 -12.74 -15.52 3.06
N ALA A 191 -11.98 -15.07 2.08
CA ALA A 191 -12.52 -14.36 0.91
C ALA A 191 -13.26 -15.26 -0.07
N GLY A 192 -12.92 -16.58 -0.11
CA GLY A 192 -13.43 -17.55 -1.07
C GLY A 192 -12.83 -17.40 -2.47
N GLU A 193 -11.76 -16.65 -2.63
CA GLU A 193 -11.03 -16.40 -3.88
C GLU A 193 -9.61 -15.86 -3.61
N GLU A 194 -8.73 -15.86 -4.62
CA GLU A 194 -7.38 -15.27 -4.53
C GLU A 194 -7.44 -13.73 -4.57
N LEU A 195 -7.64 -13.14 -3.41
CA LEU A 195 -7.81 -11.70 -3.21
C LEU A 195 -6.59 -11.06 -2.53
N PHE A 196 -5.78 -11.85 -1.84
CA PHE A 196 -4.58 -11.42 -1.14
C PHE A 196 -3.33 -12.03 -1.74
N GLY A 197 -2.26 -11.25 -1.81
CA GLY A 197 -0.97 -11.64 -2.33
C GLY A 197 0.18 -11.10 -1.48
N PHE A 198 1.40 -11.35 -1.92
CA PHE A 198 2.61 -10.95 -1.22
C PHE A 198 3.41 -9.94 -2.04
N CYS A 199 3.73 -8.80 -1.45
CA CYS A 199 4.69 -7.85 -1.98
C CYS A 199 6.04 -8.11 -1.29
N PHE A 200 6.98 -8.74 -2.00
CA PHE A 200 8.28 -9.05 -1.44
C PHE A 200 9.27 -7.90 -1.68
N ASP A 201 9.54 -7.13 -0.62
CA ASP A 201 10.57 -6.10 -0.62
C ASP A 201 11.93 -6.72 -0.27
N THR A 202 12.82 -6.77 -1.27
CA THR A 202 14.17 -7.32 -1.11
C THR A 202 15.07 -6.41 -0.27
N GLY A 203 14.80 -5.10 -0.24
CA GLY A 203 15.51 -4.14 0.60
C GLY A 203 15.22 -4.38 2.08
N HIS A 204 13.94 -4.58 2.44
CA HIS A 204 13.53 -4.91 3.80
C HIS A 204 14.11 -6.25 4.25
N ALA A 205 14.08 -7.27 3.39
CA ALA A 205 14.69 -8.56 3.67
C ALA A 205 16.21 -8.44 3.89
N ASN A 206 16.90 -7.67 3.06
CA ASN A 206 18.33 -7.43 3.19
C ASN A 206 18.70 -6.68 4.48
N LEU A 207 17.91 -5.68 4.88
CA LEU A 207 18.10 -4.94 6.14
C LEU A 207 18.03 -5.86 7.37
N LEU A 208 17.23 -6.91 7.30
CA LEU A 208 17.11 -7.94 8.35
C LEU A 208 18.13 -9.08 8.22
N GLY A 209 19.04 -9.02 7.24
CA GLY A 209 20.02 -10.06 7.00
C GLY A 209 19.43 -11.40 6.50
N LYS A 210 18.22 -11.36 5.91
CA LYS A 210 17.58 -12.57 5.37
C LYS A 210 18.32 -13.08 4.14
N ASN A 211 18.37 -14.40 4.01
CA ASN A 211 18.92 -15.03 2.81
C ASN A 211 17.87 -15.03 1.70
N MET A 212 18.07 -14.20 0.68
CA MET A 212 17.14 -14.07 -0.46
C MET A 212 17.27 -15.20 -1.50
N TYR A 213 18.18 -16.16 -1.29
CA TYR A 213 18.40 -17.28 -2.20
C TYR A 213 17.86 -18.62 -1.66
N GLN A 214 17.25 -18.60 -0.52
CA GLN A 214 16.52 -19.72 0.09
C GLN A 214 15.03 -19.45 -0.04
#